data_d553d5d1a4cb7720e4f8883364d1f6e1
#
_entry.id   d553d5d1a4cb7720e4f8883364d1f6e1
#
_cell.length_a   1.000
_cell.length_b   1.000
_cell.length_c   1.000
_cell.angle_alpha   90.00
_cell.angle_beta   90.00
_cell.angle_gamma   90.00
#
_symmetry.space_group_name_H-M   'P 1'
#
loop_
_entity.id
_entity.type
_entity.pdbx_description
1 polymer ?
#
loop_
_entity_poly.entity_id
_entity_poly.type
_entity_poly.pdbx_seq_one_letter_code
_entity_poly.pdbx_strand_id
1 'polypeptide(L)'
;PLFNEICVAGYAENKNPTEIVAYFFERYMRDVSDEERQALLFRFIQYIERQVVLFDAIEDASYREVNNMDGRGTLRNIKEEAEALGKKDELIAYLNRFTIRPVLTAHPTQFYPGEVLGIINDLSQAIREDRLADIRLLLAQLGKTPFFKKEKPTPYDEAVSLIWYLENVFYQSAGNIYDYLHQHIIQDESFDNTVVDLGFWPGGDRDGNPFVTT
;
A
#
# COMPACT_ATOMS: atom_id res chain seq x y z
N PRO A 1 -10.79 22.25 1.56
CA PRO A 1 -11.96 22.15 0.66
C PRO A 1 -11.90 23.16 -0.49
N LEU A 2 -11.88 24.48 -0.19
CA LEU A 2 -11.94 25.55 -1.20
C LEU A 2 -10.86 25.45 -2.29
N PHE A 3 -9.60 25.18 -1.94
CA PHE A 3 -8.53 25.01 -2.91
C PHE A 3 -8.75 23.81 -3.83
N ASN A 4 -9.22 22.70 -3.29
CA ASN A 4 -9.55 21.52 -4.09
C ASN A 4 -10.70 21.80 -5.07
N GLU A 5 -11.73 22.50 -4.63
CA GLU A 5 -12.86 22.91 -5.51
C GLU A 5 -12.37 23.77 -6.68
N ILE A 6 -11.47 24.71 -6.40
CA ILE A 6 -10.86 25.57 -7.42
C ILE A 6 -9.98 24.76 -8.38
N CYS A 7 -9.23 23.77 -7.88
CA CYS A 7 -8.44 22.88 -8.72
C CYS A 7 -9.34 22.07 -9.66
N VAL A 8 -10.38 21.44 -9.13
CA VAL A 8 -11.32 20.64 -9.94
C VAL A 8 -11.99 21.50 -11.03
N ALA A 9 -12.48 22.67 -10.65
CA ALA A 9 -13.10 23.60 -11.62
C ALA A 9 -12.09 24.09 -12.67
N GLY A 10 -10.88 24.46 -12.24
CA GLY A 10 -9.83 24.92 -13.15
C GLY A 10 -9.40 23.86 -14.15
N TYR A 11 -9.23 22.62 -13.73
CA TYR A 11 -8.92 21.50 -14.63
C TYR A 11 -10.07 21.20 -15.60
N ALA A 12 -11.31 21.28 -15.16
CA ALA A 12 -12.48 21.14 -16.04
C ALA A 12 -12.53 22.23 -17.13
N GLU A 13 -12.00 23.42 -16.84
CA GLU A 13 -11.86 24.53 -17.77
C GLU A 13 -10.55 24.51 -18.58
N ASN A 14 -9.74 23.45 -18.48
CA ASN A 14 -8.42 23.30 -19.11
C ASN A 14 -7.39 24.38 -18.72
N LYS A 15 -7.50 24.94 -17.52
CA LYS A 15 -6.49 25.85 -16.97
C LYS A 15 -5.24 25.09 -16.55
N ASN A 16 -4.07 25.69 -16.73
CA ASN A 16 -2.84 25.09 -16.24
C ASN A 16 -2.68 25.27 -14.70
N PRO A 17 -1.86 24.45 -14.04
CA PRO A 17 -1.67 24.52 -12.58
C PRO A 17 -1.24 25.90 -12.08
N THR A 18 -0.40 26.62 -12.83
CA THR A 18 0.07 27.97 -12.45
C THR A 18 -1.07 28.96 -12.42
N GLU A 19 -1.95 28.93 -13.41
CA GLU A 19 -3.14 29.80 -13.48
C GLU A 19 -4.11 29.52 -12.33
N ILE A 20 -4.31 28.25 -11.98
CA ILE A 20 -5.18 27.84 -10.89
C ILE A 20 -4.64 28.37 -9.55
N VAL A 21 -3.34 28.17 -9.28
CA VAL A 21 -2.67 28.65 -8.07
C VAL A 21 -2.68 30.18 -8.00
N ALA A 22 -2.35 30.86 -9.10
CA ALA A 22 -2.39 32.32 -9.16
C ALA A 22 -3.79 32.86 -8.85
N TYR A 23 -4.82 32.31 -9.48
CA TYR A 23 -6.21 32.69 -9.22
C TYR A 23 -6.60 32.52 -7.74
N PHE A 24 -6.19 31.42 -7.12
CA PHE A 24 -6.47 31.19 -5.70
C PHE A 24 -5.86 32.29 -4.82
N PHE A 25 -4.59 32.60 -5.01
CA PHE A 25 -3.90 33.61 -4.20
C PHE A 25 -4.40 35.03 -4.48
N GLU A 26 -4.63 35.40 -5.73
CA GLU A 26 -5.15 36.71 -6.09
C GLU A 26 -6.55 36.98 -5.54
N ARG A 27 -7.38 35.95 -5.46
CA ARG A 27 -8.75 36.11 -4.99
C ARG A 27 -8.92 36.05 -3.49
N TYR A 28 -8.18 35.18 -2.82
CA TYR A 28 -8.42 34.84 -1.40
C TYR A 28 -7.30 35.23 -0.47
N MET A 29 -6.10 35.49 -0.98
CA MET A 29 -4.91 35.73 -0.15
C MET A 29 -3.95 36.75 -0.79
N ARG A 30 -4.46 37.95 -1.13
CA ARG A 30 -3.70 38.97 -1.85
C ARG A 30 -2.49 39.51 -1.09
N ASP A 31 -2.62 39.63 0.22
CA ASP A 31 -1.67 40.33 1.07
C ASP A 31 -0.65 39.39 1.74
N VAL A 32 -0.52 38.14 1.30
CA VAL A 32 0.46 37.20 1.84
C VAL A 32 1.79 37.32 1.10
N SER A 33 2.89 37.19 1.84
CA SER A 33 4.24 37.15 1.30
C SER A 33 4.48 35.87 0.48
N ASP A 34 5.52 35.83 -0.34
CA ASP A 34 5.87 34.64 -1.11
C ASP A 34 6.27 33.47 -0.21
N GLU A 35 6.90 33.73 0.94
CA GLU A 35 7.20 32.70 1.94
C GLU A 35 5.92 32.08 2.51
N GLU A 36 4.93 32.90 2.84
CA GLU A 36 3.63 32.43 3.33
C GLU A 36 2.87 31.65 2.28
N ARG A 37 2.95 32.07 1.00
CA ARG A 37 2.37 31.31 -0.13
C ARG A 37 2.98 29.92 -0.26
N GLN A 38 4.31 29.84 -0.24
CA GLN A 38 5.03 28.56 -0.28
C GLN A 38 4.69 27.68 0.91
N ALA A 39 4.68 28.23 2.12
CA ALA A 39 4.30 27.49 3.33
C ALA A 39 2.88 26.96 3.27
N LEU A 40 1.93 27.73 2.70
CA LEU A 40 0.55 27.29 2.53
C LEU A 40 0.42 26.19 1.47
N LEU A 41 1.11 26.32 0.33
CA LEU A 41 1.13 25.28 -0.69
C LEU A 41 1.70 23.96 -0.14
N PHE A 42 2.77 24.05 0.66
CA PHE A 42 3.33 22.87 1.32
C PHE A 42 2.33 22.21 2.28
N ARG A 43 1.54 22.99 3.03
CA ARG A 43 0.46 22.46 3.88
C ARG A 43 -0.65 21.81 3.06
N PHE A 44 -0.96 22.31 1.87
CA PHE A 44 -1.91 21.63 0.98
C PHE A 44 -1.38 20.27 0.51
N ILE A 45 -0.11 20.18 0.12
CA ILE A 45 0.53 18.91 -0.22
C ILE A 45 0.44 17.93 0.95
N GLN A 46 0.83 18.36 2.14
CA GLN A 46 0.74 17.53 3.34
C GLN A 46 -0.69 17.08 3.66
N TYR A 47 -1.69 17.93 3.40
CA TYR A 47 -3.09 17.55 3.57
C TYR A 47 -3.52 16.48 2.55
N ILE A 48 -3.12 16.62 1.29
CA ILE A 48 -3.41 15.62 0.24
C ILE A 48 -2.76 14.28 0.58
N GLU A 49 -1.52 14.26 1.01
CA GLU A 49 -0.83 13.03 1.44
C GLU A 49 -1.60 12.31 2.55
N ARG A 50 -2.11 13.05 3.52
CA ARG A 50 -2.91 12.46 4.59
C ARG A 50 -4.26 11.92 4.11
N GLN A 51 -4.82 12.52 3.07
CA GLN A 51 -6.02 11.97 2.42
C GLN A 51 -5.71 10.63 1.72
N VAL A 52 -4.56 10.51 1.04
CA VAL A 52 -4.14 9.25 0.43
C VAL A 52 -4.00 8.17 1.50
N VAL A 53 -3.32 8.46 2.61
CA VAL A 53 -3.19 7.52 3.74
C VAL A 53 -4.54 7.09 4.31
N LEU A 54 -5.49 8.01 4.39
CA LEU A 54 -6.85 7.66 4.82
C LEU A 54 -7.55 6.73 3.81
N PHE A 55 -7.34 6.94 2.51
CA PHE A 55 -7.86 6.03 1.48
C PHE A 55 -7.26 4.65 1.60
N ASP A 56 -5.95 4.53 1.83
CA ASP A 56 -5.29 3.24 2.06
C ASP A 56 -5.94 2.49 3.25
N ALA A 57 -6.19 3.19 4.35
CA ALA A 57 -6.85 2.61 5.52
C ALA A 57 -8.32 2.19 5.24
N ILE A 58 -9.06 2.96 4.43
CA ILE A 58 -10.43 2.63 4.02
C ILE A 58 -10.42 1.41 3.10
N GLU A 59 -9.51 1.36 2.13
CA GLU A 59 -9.39 0.25 1.20
C GLU A 59 -9.08 -1.05 1.95
N ASP A 60 -8.13 -1.01 2.88
CA ASP A 60 -7.81 -2.17 3.73
C ASP A 60 -9.00 -2.60 4.61
N ALA A 61 -9.67 -1.64 5.23
CA ALA A 61 -10.84 -1.93 6.06
C ALA A 61 -11.97 -2.61 5.26
N SER A 62 -12.20 -2.17 4.03
CA SER A 62 -13.29 -2.62 3.15
C SER A 62 -12.90 -3.82 2.28
N TYR A 63 -11.64 -4.26 2.30
CA TYR A 63 -11.09 -5.23 1.34
C TYR A 63 -11.96 -6.48 1.18
N ARG A 64 -12.41 -7.06 2.29
CA ARG A 64 -13.25 -8.28 2.29
C ARG A 64 -14.68 -8.05 1.82
N GLU A 65 -15.17 -6.81 1.91
CA GLU A 65 -16.53 -6.46 1.50
C GLU A 65 -16.62 -6.21 0.00
N VAL A 66 -15.58 -5.59 -0.57
CA VAL A 66 -15.55 -5.25 -2.00
C VAL A 66 -14.94 -6.35 -2.87
N ASN A 67 -14.14 -7.26 -2.29
CA ASN A 67 -13.53 -8.37 -3.00
C ASN A 67 -14.23 -9.68 -2.70
N ASN A 68 -14.63 -10.39 -3.74
CA ASN A 68 -15.17 -11.75 -3.59
C ASN A 68 -14.03 -12.73 -3.27
N MET A 69 -13.88 -13.05 -1.99
CA MET A 69 -12.82 -13.96 -1.50
C MET A 69 -13.00 -15.41 -1.92
N ASP A 70 -14.14 -15.77 -2.50
CA ASP A 70 -14.46 -17.10 -3.04
C ASP A 70 -14.61 -17.06 -4.58
N GLY A 71 -14.38 -15.89 -5.18
CA GLY A 71 -14.58 -15.66 -6.59
C GLY A 71 -13.43 -16.16 -7.48
N ARG A 72 -13.59 -15.90 -8.77
CA ARG A 72 -12.63 -16.29 -9.80
C ARG A 72 -11.22 -15.80 -9.47
N GLY A 73 -10.24 -16.71 -9.60
CA GLY A 73 -8.84 -16.43 -9.32
C GLY A 73 -8.39 -16.75 -7.88
N THR A 74 -9.32 -17.13 -7.01
CA THR A 74 -8.97 -17.64 -5.67
C THR A 74 -8.57 -19.12 -5.74
N LEU A 75 -7.79 -19.59 -4.78
CA LEU A 75 -7.39 -20.99 -4.68
C LEU A 75 -8.61 -21.92 -4.58
N ARG A 76 -9.67 -21.49 -3.88
CA ARG A 76 -10.93 -22.23 -3.78
C ARG A 76 -11.58 -22.38 -5.15
N ASN A 77 -11.74 -21.30 -5.88
CA ASN A 77 -12.38 -21.35 -7.20
C ASN A 77 -11.56 -22.20 -8.19
N ILE A 78 -10.23 -22.07 -8.20
CA ILE A 78 -9.36 -22.89 -9.06
C ILE A 78 -9.53 -24.39 -8.75
N LYS A 79 -9.62 -24.76 -7.46
CA LYS A 79 -9.89 -26.12 -7.03
C LYS A 79 -11.25 -26.60 -7.56
N GLU A 80 -12.31 -25.84 -7.32
CA GLU A 80 -13.68 -26.19 -7.72
C GLU A 80 -13.79 -26.33 -9.24
N GLU A 81 -13.17 -25.43 -10.01
CA GLU A 81 -13.13 -25.54 -11.48
C GLU A 81 -12.37 -26.79 -11.95
N ALA A 82 -11.22 -27.09 -11.35
CA ALA A 82 -10.45 -28.30 -11.69
C ALA A 82 -11.22 -29.59 -11.37
N GLU A 83 -11.91 -29.64 -10.24
CA GLU A 83 -12.77 -30.76 -9.86
C GLU A 83 -13.95 -30.92 -10.82
N ALA A 84 -14.64 -29.85 -11.17
CA ALA A 84 -15.76 -29.84 -12.10
C ALA A 84 -15.37 -30.26 -13.51
N LEU A 85 -14.14 -29.97 -13.93
CA LEU A 85 -13.60 -30.37 -15.23
C LEU A 85 -12.89 -31.72 -15.22
N GLY A 86 -12.79 -32.42 -14.09
CA GLY A 86 -12.03 -33.66 -13.94
C GLY A 86 -10.51 -33.48 -14.11
N LYS A 87 -9.96 -32.30 -13.82
CA LYS A 87 -8.57 -31.93 -14.06
C LYS A 87 -7.75 -31.77 -12.78
N LYS A 88 -8.15 -32.42 -11.72
CA LYS A 88 -7.44 -32.32 -10.42
C LYS A 88 -5.96 -32.71 -10.53
N ASP A 89 -5.67 -33.80 -11.25
CA ASP A 89 -4.30 -34.30 -11.42
C ASP A 89 -3.44 -33.33 -12.25
N GLU A 90 -4.05 -32.68 -13.26
CA GLU A 90 -3.38 -31.64 -14.06
C GLU A 90 -3.05 -30.43 -13.19
N LEU A 91 -3.97 -30.02 -12.30
CA LEU A 91 -3.75 -28.91 -11.35
C LEU A 91 -2.60 -29.24 -10.39
N ILE A 92 -2.58 -30.43 -9.81
CA ILE A 92 -1.51 -30.89 -8.92
C ILE A 92 -0.15 -30.88 -9.65
N ALA A 93 -0.11 -31.44 -10.86
CA ALA A 93 1.09 -31.46 -11.69
C ALA A 93 1.57 -30.06 -12.08
N TYR A 94 0.64 -29.10 -12.25
CA TYR A 94 0.96 -27.70 -12.48
C TYR A 94 1.54 -27.03 -11.23
N LEU A 95 0.90 -27.19 -10.07
CA LEU A 95 1.33 -26.62 -8.80
C LEU A 95 2.71 -27.14 -8.36
N ASN A 96 3.05 -28.39 -8.68
CA ASN A 96 4.39 -28.94 -8.43
C ASN A 96 5.53 -28.21 -9.17
N ARG A 97 5.22 -27.43 -10.20
CA ARG A 97 6.18 -26.68 -11.01
C ARG A 97 5.95 -25.18 -10.98
N PHE A 98 4.89 -24.74 -10.32
CA PHE A 98 4.51 -23.35 -10.26
C PHE A 98 5.17 -22.66 -9.08
N THR A 99 5.81 -21.53 -9.33
CA THR A 99 6.41 -20.70 -8.29
C THR A 99 6.05 -19.25 -8.54
N ILE A 100 5.59 -18.58 -7.49
CA ILE A 100 5.39 -17.13 -7.46
C ILE A 100 6.57 -16.54 -6.71
N ARG A 101 7.25 -15.56 -7.32
CA ARG A 101 8.32 -14.82 -6.67
C ARG A 101 7.96 -13.34 -6.50
N PRO A 102 7.26 -12.97 -5.42
CA PRO A 102 7.16 -11.57 -5.04
C PRO A 102 8.54 -11.02 -4.71
N VAL A 103 8.92 -9.90 -5.33
CA VAL A 103 10.19 -9.24 -5.05
C VAL A 103 9.93 -8.01 -4.20
N LEU A 104 10.44 -8.01 -2.97
CA LEU A 104 10.33 -6.89 -2.07
C LEU A 104 11.35 -5.81 -2.48
N THR A 105 10.84 -4.66 -2.88
CA THR A 105 11.63 -3.51 -3.28
C THR A 105 11.53 -2.40 -2.27
N ALA A 106 12.58 -1.60 -2.13
CA ALA A 106 12.61 -0.46 -1.24
C ALA A 106 12.09 0.83 -1.89
N HIS A 107 11.13 0.73 -2.82
CA HIS A 107 10.65 1.90 -3.53
C HIS A 107 9.90 2.87 -2.62
N PRO A 108 10.28 4.16 -2.55
CA PRO A 108 9.82 5.09 -1.51
C PRO A 108 8.37 5.54 -1.64
N THR A 109 7.66 5.16 -2.70
CA THR A 109 6.31 5.65 -2.98
C THR A 109 5.24 5.17 -1.99
N GLN A 110 5.56 4.19 -1.12
CA GLN A 110 4.64 3.66 -0.11
C GLN A 110 5.30 3.38 1.24
N PHE A 111 6.55 3.81 1.44
CA PHE A 111 7.22 3.63 2.73
C PHE A 111 6.87 4.75 3.69
N TYR A 112 5.74 4.62 4.31
CA TYR A 112 5.43 5.44 5.47
C TYR A 112 6.38 5.08 6.63
N PRO A 113 6.84 6.06 7.43
CA PRO A 113 7.52 5.78 8.69
C PRO A 113 6.69 4.84 9.56
N GLY A 114 7.33 4.01 10.38
CA GLY A 114 6.63 3.03 11.21
C GLY A 114 5.49 3.59 12.06
N GLU A 115 5.63 4.84 12.51
CA GLU A 115 4.56 5.56 13.22
C GLU A 115 3.32 5.79 12.34
N VAL A 116 3.51 6.11 11.07
CA VAL A 116 2.39 6.31 10.12
C VAL A 116 1.75 4.96 9.79
N LEU A 117 2.52 3.90 9.60
CA LEU A 117 2.01 2.54 9.40
C LEU A 117 1.17 2.07 10.59
N GLY A 118 1.61 2.34 11.82
CA GLY A 118 0.82 2.07 13.02
C GLY A 118 -0.53 2.78 12.98
N ILE A 119 -0.55 4.06 12.63
CA ILE A 119 -1.79 4.83 12.52
C ILE A 119 -2.70 4.29 11.40
N ILE A 120 -2.15 3.85 10.26
CA ILE A 120 -2.94 3.24 9.17
C ILE A 120 -3.63 1.96 9.64
N ASN A 121 -2.89 1.08 10.32
CA ASN A 121 -3.45 -0.17 10.85
C ASN A 121 -4.55 0.10 11.88
N ASP A 122 -4.32 1.02 12.80
CA ASP A 122 -5.32 1.40 13.81
C ASP A 122 -6.54 2.07 13.19
N LEU A 123 -6.36 2.91 12.15
CA LEU A 123 -7.45 3.51 11.38
C LEU A 123 -8.25 2.44 10.65
N SER A 124 -7.60 1.51 9.96
CA SER A 124 -8.25 0.40 9.27
C SER A 124 -9.14 -0.41 10.23
N GLN A 125 -8.61 -0.74 11.40
CA GLN A 125 -9.38 -1.44 12.42
C GLN A 125 -10.53 -0.59 12.96
N ALA A 126 -10.30 0.69 13.28
CA ALA A 126 -11.33 1.59 13.79
C ALA A 126 -12.46 1.83 12.77
N ILE A 127 -12.13 1.87 11.47
CA ILE A 127 -13.12 1.97 10.38
C ILE A 127 -13.94 0.70 10.29
N ARG A 128 -13.29 -0.46 10.30
CA ARG A 128 -13.96 -1.79 10.25
C ARG A 128 -14.94 -2.00 11.40
N GLU A 129 -14.62 -1.45 12.57
CA GLU A 129 -15.43 -1.56 13.79
C GLU A 129 -16.36 -0.36 14.02
N ASP A 130 -16.44 0.58 13.07
CA ASP A 130 -17.26 1.82 13.12
C ASP A 130 -17.01 2.67 14.38
N ARG A 131 -15.76 2.73 14.87
CA ARG A 131 -15.37 3.47 16.06
C ARG A 131 -15.06 4.94 15.75
N LEU A 132 -16.09 5.76 15.53
CA LEU A 132 -15.97 7.15 15.08
C LEU A 132 -15.09 8.05 15.98
N ALA A 133 -15.11 7.82 17.29
CA ALA A 133 -14.27 8.57 18.24
C ALA A 133 -12.78 8.30 18.01
N ASP A 134 -12.41 7.05 17.81
CA ASP A 134 -11.03 6.62 17.55
C ASP A 134 -10.57 7.10 16.18
N ILE A 135 -11.43 7.01 15.15
CA ILE A 135 -11.13 7.53 13.82
C ILE A 135 -10.76 9.02 13.91
N ARG A 136 -11.53 9.84 14.63
CA ARG A 136 -11.23 11.27 14.81
C ARG A 136 -9.90 11.50 15.53
N LEU A 137 -9.60 10.72 16.55
CA LEU A 137 -8.36 10.79 17.30
C LEU A 137 -7.16 10.44 16.42
N LEU A 138 -7.25 9.33 15.70
CA LEU A 138 -6.20 8.85 14.79
C LEU A 138 -5.95 9.81 13.63
N LEU A 139 -6.99 10.40 13.05
CA LEU A 139 -6.84 11.45 12.04
C LEU A 139 -6.17 12.72 12.60
N ALA A 140 -6.48 13.10 13.84
CA ALA A 140 -5.81 14.22 14.49
C ALA A 140 -4.33 13.91 14.78
N GLN A 141 -4.00 12.66 15.15
CA GLN A 141 -2.64 12.17 15.33
C GLN A 141 -1.89 12.17 13.99
N LEU A 142 -2.48 11.61 12.94
CA LEU A 142 -1.94 11.62 11.58
C LEU A 142 -1.63 13.03 11.09
N GLY A 143 -2.51 13.99 11.41
CA GLY A 143 -2.31 15.42 11.10
C GLY A 143 -1.06 16.03 11.71
N LYS A 144 -0.54 15.48 12.81
CA LYS A 144 0.66 15.95 13.53
C LYS A 144 1.90 15.09 13.27
N THR A 145 1.74 13.93 12.65
CA THR A 145 2.85 13.00 12.39
C THR A 145 3.60 13.43 11.14
N PRO A 146 4.94 13.54 11.19
CA PRO A 146 5.74 13.86 10.01
C PRO A 146 5.82 12.65 9.07
N PHE A 147 5.64 12.88 7.77
CA PHE A 147 5.71 11.84 6.75
C PHE A 147 7.11 11.71 6.13
N PHE A 148 7.89 12.77 6.19
CA PHE A 148 9.20 12.80 5.59
C PHE A 148 10.30 12.63 6.63
N LYS A 149 11.22 11.73 6.34
CA LYS A 149 12.51 11.67 7.02
C LYS A 149 13.42 12.76 6.44
N LYS A 150 14.23 13.39 7.27
CA LYS A 150 15.20 14.41 6.83
C LYS A 150 16.34 13.82 6.01
N GLU A 151 16.65 12.55 6.22
CA GLU A 151 17.73 11.84 5.56
C GLU A 151 17.16 10.67 4.73
N LYS A 152 17.76 10.44 3.56
CA LYS A 152 17.42 9.28 2.74
C LYS A 152 17.85 8.00 3.45
N PRO A 153 17.02 6.94 3.43
CA PRO A 153 17.38 5.67 4.04
C PRO A 153 18.57 5.04 3.34
N THR A 154 19.45 4.42 4.13
CA THR A 154 20.50 3.56 3.59
C THR A 154 19.91 2.21 3.13
N PRO A 155 20.60 1.42 2.29
CA PRO A 155 20.17 0.06 1.94
C PRO A 155 19.91 -0.83 3.17
N TYR A 156 20.64 -0.60 4.24
CA TYR A 156 20.43 -1.30 5.51
C TYR A 156 19.10 -0.90 6.18
N ASP A 157 18.77 0.39 6.22
CA ASP A 157 17.50 0.87 6.78
C ASP A 157 16.32 0.34 5.98
N GLU A 158 16.46 0.29 4.65
CA GLU A 158 15.47 -0.31 3.76
C GLU A 158 15.28 -1.80 4.05
N ALA A 159 16.39 -2.54 4.19
CA ALA A 159 16.37 -3.95 4.49
C ALA A 159 15.67 -4.23 5.83
N VAL A 160 16.01 -3.48 6.88
CA VAL A 160 15.38 -3.61 8.22
C VAL A 160 13.87 -3.37 8.15
N SER A 161 13.45 -2.35 7.39
CA SER A 161 12.03 -2.07 7.20
C SER A 161 11.30 -3.22 6.50
N LEU A 162 11.90 -3.84 5.48
CA LEU A 162 11.32 -4.97 4.76
C LEU A 162 11.30 -6.26 5.57
N ILE A 163 12.30 -6.49 6.46
CA ILE A 163 12.35 -7.64 7.35
C ILE A 163 11.09 -7.68 8.22
N TRP A 164 10.63 -6.53 8.68
CA TRP A 164 9.39 -6.47 9.45
C TRP A 164 8.19 -7.08 8.69
N TYR A 165 8.06 -6.76 7.40
CA TYR A 165 7.00 -7.32 6.55
C TYR A 165 7.20 -8.82 6.30
N LEU A 166 8.44 -9.26 6.15
CA LEU A 166 8.75 -10.68 6.01
C LEU A 166 8.28 -11.47 7.23
N GLU A 167 8.57 -10.98 8.43
CA GLU A 167 8.24 -11.64 9.69
C GLU A 167 6.73 -11.57 10.02
N ASN A 168 6.11 -10.40 9.81
CA ASN A 168 4.77 -10.13 10.33
C ASN A 168 3.65 -10.35 9.30
N VAL A 169 3.97 -10.39 8.00
CA VAL A 169 2.98 -10.52 6.92
C VAL A 169 3.26 -11.71 6.02
N PHE A 170 4.42 -11.73 5.36
CA PHE A 170 4.70 -12.72 4.31
C PHE A 170 4.88 -14.13 4.83
N TYR A 171 5.55 -14.31 5.98
CA TYR A 171 5.74 -15.62 6.57
C TYR A 171 4.41 -16.31 6.87
N GLN A 172 3.52 -15.60 7.55
CA GLN A 172 2.20 -16.16 7.87
C GLN A 172 1.34 -16.37 6.62
N SER A 173 1.38 -15.44 5.67
CA SER A 173 0.59 -15.54 4.43
C SER A 173 1.07 -16.70 3.56
N ALA A 174 2.37 -16.90 3.42
CA ALA A 174 2.94 -18.05 2.71
C ALA A 174 2.57 -19.38 3.38
N GLY A 175 2.64 -19.42 4.73
CA GLY A 175 2.21 -20.58 5.50
C GLY A 175 0.73 -20.91 5.28
N ASN A 176 -0.15 -19.91 5.31
CA ASN A 176 -1.58 -20.11 5.06
C ASN A 176 -1.87 -20.62 3.63
N ILE A 177 -1.13 -20.13 2.62
CA ILE A 177 -1.24 -20.63 1.24
C ILE A 177 -0.80 -22.08 1.18
N TYR A 178 0.35 -22.41 1.76
CA TYR A 178 0.88 -23.77 1.79
C TYR A 178 -0.07 -24.74 2.49
N ASP A 179 -0.57 -24.37 3.66
CA ASP A 179 -1.54 -25.18 4.42
C ASP A 179 -2.82 -25.40 3.63
N TYR A 180 -3.35 -24.36 2.97
CA TYR A 180 -4.53 -24.50 2.14
C TYR A 180 -4.32 -25.47 0.98
N LEU A 181 -3.18 -25.38 0.30
CA LEU A 181 -2.82 -26.27 -0.80
C LEU A 181 -2.76 -27.72 -0.32
N HIS A 182 -2.08 -27.99 0.79
CA HIS A 182 -1.94 -29.33 1.34
C HIS A 182 -3.25 -29.91 1.86
N GLN A 183 -4.06 -29.12 2.55
CA GLN A 183 -5.29 -29.63 3.16
C GLN A 183 -6.42 -29.83 2.13
N HIS A 184 -6.46 -29.01 1.08
CA HIS A 184 -7.63 -28.94 0.21
C HIS A 184 -7.40 -29.36 -1.23
N ILE A 185 -6.19 -29.26 -1.75
CA ILE A 185 -5.92 -29.52 -3.17
C ILE A 185 -5.05 -30.75 -3.38
N ILE A 186 -3.91 -30.82 -2.71
CA ILE A 186 -2.87 -31.77 -3.03
C ILE A 186 -3.10 -33.12 -2.37
N GLN A 187 -3.29 -33.14 -1.06
CA GLN A 187 -3.54 -34.36 -0.26
C GLN A 187 -2.51 -35.48 -0.48
N ASP A 188 -1.31 -35.16 -0.96
CA ASP A 188 -0.25 -36.09 -1.30
C ASP A 188 1.03 -35.70 -0.59
N GLU A 189 1.64 -36.66 0.12
CA GLU A 189 2.90 -36.44 0.84
C GLU A 189 4.10 -36.22 -0.10
N SER A 190 3.96 -36.50 -1.39
CA SER A 190 5.01 -36.32 -2.39
C SER A 190 5.14 -34.88 -2.91
N PHE A 191 4.27 -33.96 -2.49
CA PHE A 191 4.36 -32.57 -2.90
C PHE A 191 5.47 -31.84 -2.14
N ASP A 192 6.50 -31.42 -2.86
CA ASP A 192 7.72 -30.79 -2.32
C ASP A 192 7.97 -29.40 -2.92
N ASN A 193 6.91 -28.70 -3.32
CA ASN A 193 7.05 -27.34 -3.85
C ASN A 193 6.54 -26.30 -2.85
N THR A 194 7.36 -25.31 -2.51
CA THR A 194 6.98 -24.22 -1.61
C THR A 194 6.01 -23.20 -2.24
N VAL A 195 5.85 -23.23 -3.56
CA VAL A 195 4.96 -22.34 -4.34
C VAL A 195 5.33 -20.86 -4.24
N VAL A 196 5.72 -20.39 -3.06
CA VAL A 196 6.10 -18.99 -2.83
C VAL A 196 7.60 -18.92 -2.58
N ASP A 197 8.30 -18.14 -3.41
CA ASP A 197 9.73 -17.86 -3.29
C ASP A 197 9.91 -16.35 -3.22
N LEU A 198 10.46 -15.84 -2.12
CA LEU A 198 10.56 -14.41 -1.89
C LEU A 198 11.88 -13.85 -2.42
N GLY A 199 11.78 -12.85 -3.31
CA GLY A 199 12.90 -12.05 -3.75
C GLY A 199 13.10 -10.81 -2.86
N PHE A 200 14.34 -10.33 -2.78
CA PHE A 200 14.71 -9.20 -1.95
C PHE A 200 15.64 -8.25 -2.73
N TRP A 201 15.23 -6.99 -2.92
CA TRP A 201 15.92 -6.03 -3.79
C TRP A 201 16.78 -4.95 -3.09
N PRO A 202 16.71 -4.66 -1.77
CA PRO A 202 17.56 -3.67 -1.14
C PRO A 202 19.05 -3.87 -1.47
N GLY A 203 19.71 -2.77 -1.85
CA GLY A 203 21.09 -2.82 -2.35
C GLY A 203 21.25 -3.14 -3.84
N GLY A 204 20.16 -3.48 -4.56
CA GLY A 204 20.17 -3.69 -6.01
C GLY A 204 19.84 -2.45 -6.83
N ASP A 205 19.22 -1.46 -6.22
CA ASP A 205 18.69 -0.26 -6.87
C ASP A 205 19.70 0.89 -6.87
N ARG A 206 20.54 0.94 -7.89
CA ARG A 206 21.58 1.98 -8.03
C ARG A 206 21.05 3.34 -8.45
N ASP A 207 19.97 3.37 -9.18
CA ASP A 207 19.36 4.60 -9.70
C ASP A 207 18.40 5.24 -8.69
N GLY A 208 17.85 4.48 -7.77
CA GLY A 208 16.97 4.97 -6.70
C GLY A 208 17.66 5.36 -5.40
N ASN A 209 18.77 4.71 -5.05
CA ASN A 209 19.46 4.93 -3.78
C ASN A 209 20.93 5.35 -3.97
N PRO A 210 21.32 6.59 -3.58
CA PRO A 210 22.69 7.10 -3.75
C PRO A 210 23.73 6.36 -2.89
N PHE A 211 23.33 5.58 -1.92
CA PHE A 211 24.21 4.78 -1.07
C PHE A 211 24.53 3.39 -1.67
N VAL A 212 23.88 3.02 -2.77
CA VAL A 212 24.21 1.80 -3.51
C VAL A 212 25.37 2.11 -4.47
N THR A 213 26.57 1.75 -4.05
CA THR A 213 27.81 1.93 -4.82
C THR A 213 28.31 0.60 -5.39
N THR A 214 29.26 0.69 -6.36
CA THR A 214 29.94 -0.48 -6.90
C THR A 214 30.95 -1.02 -5.92
#